data_f79d49819d3d3f57750808426ee0d521
#
_entry.id   f79d49819d3d3f57750808426ee0d521
#
_cell.length_a   1.000
_cell.length_b   1.000
_cell.length_c   1.000
_cell.angle_alpha   90.00
_cell.angle_beta   90.00
_cell.angle_gamma   90.00
#
_symmetry.space_group_name_H-M   'P 1'
#
loop_
_entity.id
_entity.type
_entity.pdbx_description
1 polymer ?
#
loop_
_entity_poly.entity_id
_entity_poly.type
_entity_poly.pdbx_seq_one_letter_code
_entity_poly.pdbx_strand_id
1 'polypeptide(L)'
;MDNRKKRLLGMGFVVAVLFAASMLAFQMQKAAPAAAPAQPAGQKLPIIMYHNISPNAGRQGKYTVSVKEFEGDLKYIKERGFTPILTQQLIDYAKQGKSLPKKPLMITFDDGFESFYAYAFPLLQKYDMCAVMAVVGQYADTFTKKEDHHLNYSYLTWPMIGELSKSGLVEIQSHTNNMHTITSKRRGCTINKGENKESYKALLRKDLELNQKKIQETTGKAPTALAYPYGSHCKSSKEVLKEMGFQAAFTCAEKVTVSYTHLRAHETSAHL
;
A
#
# COMPACT_ATOMS: atom_id res chain seq x y z
N MET A 1 -70.25 35.39 -8.07
CA MET A 1 -69.44 34.18 -7.90
C MET A 1 -69.88 33.52 -6.60
N ASP A 2 -70.50 32.35 -6.72
CA ASP A 2 -71.25 31.68 -5.67
C ASP A 2 -70.36 31.26 -4.46
N ASN A 3 -70.85 31.48 -3.26
CA ASN A 3 -70.16 31.17 -1.99
C ASN A 3 -69.72 29.67 -1.87
N ARG A 4 -70.37 28.79 -2.58
CA ARG A 4 -70.00 27.37 -2.70
C ARG A 4 -68.64 27.20 -3.43
N LYS A 5 -68.42 27.96 -4.53
CA LYS A 5 -67.15 27.89 -5.28
C LYS A 5 -65.95 28.41 -4.49
N LYS A 6 -66.18 29.46 -3.66
CA LYS A 6 -65.11 29.98 -2.78
C LYS A 6 -64.72 28.99 -1.66
N ARG A 7 -65.68 28.21 -1.11
CA ARG A 7 -65.38 27.20 -0.10
C ARG A 7 -64.64 25.97 -0.69
N LEU A 8 -65.00 25.56 -1.91
CA LEU A 8 -64.29 24.46 -2.60
C LEU A 8 -62.87 24.85 -2.97
N LEU A 9 -62.60 26.07 -3.46
CA LEU A 9 -61.24 26.56 -3.72
C LEU A 9 -60.43 26.67 -2.43
N GLY A 10 -60.99 27.13 -1.31
CA GLY A 10 -60.28 27.22 -0.04
C GLY A 10 -59.93 25.83 0.54
N MET A 11 -60.81 24.85 0.43
CA MET A 11 -60.55 23.48 0.86
C MET A 11 -59.47 22.80 -0.01
N GLY A 12 -59.49 23.03 -1.34
CA GLY A 12 -58.47 22.50 -2.25
C GLY A 12 -57.07 23.03 -1.96
N PHE A 13 -56.98 24.34 -1.59
CA PHE A 13 -55.72 24.98 -1.27
C PHE A 13 -55.13 24.46 0.06
N VAL A 14 -55.99 24.27 1.10
CA VAL A 14 -55.55 23.73 2.39
C VAL A 14 -55.07 22.28 2.26
N VAL A 15 -55.77 21.45 1.50
CA VAL A 15 -55.35 20.04 1.22
C VAL A 15 -54.04 19.99 0.44
N ALA A 16 -53.85 20.87 -0.57
CA ALA A 16 -52.59 20.95 -1.33
C ALA A 16 -51.39 21.40 -0.47
N VAL A 17 -51.63 22.37 0.44
CA VAL A 17 -50.57 22.83 1.39
C VAL A 17 -50.23 21.77 2.41
N LEU A 18 -51.19 21.02 2.94
CA LEU A 18 -50.94 19.88 3.82
C LEU A 18 -50.22 18.73 3.14
N PHE A 19 -50.53 18.45 1.87
CA PHE A 19 -49.84 17.45 1.06
C PHE A 19 -48.39 17.85 0.73
N ALA A 20 -48.17 19.12 0.39
CA ALA A 20 -46.84 19.66 0.18
C ALA A 20 -46.01 19.68 1.46
N ALA A 21 -46.60 20.01 2.61
CA ALA A 21 -45.90 19.97 3.91
C ALA A 21 -45.55 18.52 4.36
N SER A 22 -46.43 17.53 4.07
CA SER A 22 -46.14 16.13 4.37
C SER A 22 -45.09 15.53 3.42
N MET A 23 -45.05 15.93 2.15
CA MET A 23 -43.99 15.56 1.19
C MET A 23 -42.63 16.19 1.61
N LEU A 24 -42.63 17.46 2.05
CA LEU A 24 -41.41 18.09 2.56
C LEU A 24 -40.90 17.43 3.86
N ALA A 25 -41.81 17.05 4.75
CA ALA A 25 -41.48 16.33 6.00
C ALA A 25 -40.95 14.91 5.71
N PHE A 26 -41.44 14.25 4.66
CA PHE A 26 -40.95 12.95 4.23
C PHE A 26 -39.56 13.05 3.57
N GLN A 27 -39.27 14.13 2.84
CA GLN A 27 -37.94 14.38 2.26
C GLN A 27 -36.91 14.85 3.32
N MET A 28 -37.36 15.35 4.47
CA MET A 28 -36.48 15.75 5.58
C MET A 28 -36.21 14.63 6.59
N GLN A 29 -36.73 13.43 6.42
CA GLN A 29 -36.16 12.25 7.03
C GLN A 29 -34.81 11.99 6.35
N LYS A 30 -33.82 12.86 6.61
CA LYS A 30 -32.41 12.56 6.36
C LYS A 30 -32.16 11.19 6.98
N ALA A 31 -31.88 10.21 6.14
CA ALA A 31 -31.32 8.96 6.62
C ALA A 31 -30.20 9.32 7.61
N ALA A 32 -30.33 8.89 8.85
CA ALA A 32 -29.25 9.03 9.80
C ALA A 32 -27.98 8.53 9.10
N PRO A 33 -26.85 9.24 9.19
CA PRO A 33 -25.64 8.75 8.58
C PRO A 33 -25.47 7.31 9.06
N ALA A 34 -25.40 6.38 8.10
CA ALA A 34 -25.19 4.98 8.40
C ALA A 34 -24.03 4.92 9.39
N ALA A 35 -24.24 4.33 10.55
CA ALA A 35 -23.21 4.19 11.55
C ALA A 35 -21.98 3.65 10.85
N ALA A 36 -20.85 4.34 10.98
CA ALA A 36 -19.60 3.87 10.40
C ALA A 36 -19.45 2.39 10.81
N PRO A 37 -19.15 1.48 9.84
CA PRO A 37 -19.07 0.07 10.16
C PRO A 37 -18.15 -0.11 11.35
N ALA A 38 -18.61 -0.84 12.37
CA ALA A 38 -17.82 -1.11 13.56
C ALA A 38 -16.45 -1.65 13.09
N GLN A 39 -15.37 -0.99 13.53
CA GLN A 39 -14.03 -1.44 13.15
C GLN A 39 -13.88 -2.91 13.57
N PRO A 40 -13.50 -3.80 12.64
CA PRO A 40 -13.33 -5.19 12.99
C PRO A 40 -12.31 -5.31 14.12
N ALA A 41 -12.57 -6.20 15.08
CA ALA A 41 -11.62 -6.51 16.15
C ALA A 41 -10.25 -6.78 15.52
N GLY A 42 -9.20 -6.09 15.99
CA GLY A 42 -7.88 -6.08 15.38
C GLY A 42 -7.36 -7.49 15.08
N GLN A 43 -7.23 -7.82 13.81
CA GLN A 43 -6.70 -9.10 13.34
C GLN A 43 -5.18 -9.01 13.28
N LYS A 44 -4.47 -10.02 13.81
CA LYS A 44 -3.01 -10.10 13.69
C LYS A 44 -2.64 -10.30 12.22
N LEU A 45 -1.75 -9.46 11.70
CA LEU A 45 -1.23 -9.53 10.33
C LEU A 45 0.30 -9.63 10.38
N PRO A 46 0.87 -10.82 10.24
CA PRO A 46 2.30 -10.96 10.00
C PRO A 46 2.67 -10.36 8.64
N ILE A 47 3.82 -9.67 8.58
CA ILE A 47 4.40 -9.16 7.33
C ILE A 47 5.83 -9.68 7.29
N ILE A 48 6.14 -10.46 6.27
CA ILE A 48 7.48 -11.02 6.04
C ILE A 48 8.14 -10.18 4.95
N MET A 49 9.30 -9.62 5.25
CA MET A 49 10.07 -8.78 4.33
C MET A 49 11.27 -9.53 3.78
N TYR A 50 11.41 -9.52 2.47
CA TYR A 50 12.57 -9.99 1.73
C TYR A 50 13.19 -8.83 0.95
N HIS A 51 14.44 -9.01 0.50
CA HIS A 51 15.10 -8.09 -0.41
C HIS A 51 15.62 -8.88 -1.62
N ASN A 52 16.70 -9.61 -1.46
CA ASN A 52 17.38 -10.32 -2.53
C ASN A 52 17.26 -11.84 -2.36
N ILE A 53 17.21 -12.57 -3.48
CA ILE A 53 17.23 -14.02 -3.50
C ILE A 53 18.44 -14.46 -4.32
N SER A 54 19.25 -15.38 -3.81
CA SER A 54 20.43 -15.87 -4.53
C SER A 54 20.63 -17.37 -4.36
N PRO A 55 20.87 -18.12 -5.44
CA PRO A 55 21.31 -19.51 -5.35
C PRO A 55 22.74 -19.64 -4.82
N ASN A 56 23.54 -18.55 -4.81
CA ASN A 56 24.92 -18.56 -4.39
C ASN A 56 25.03 -18.43 -2.87
N ALA A 57 25.48 -19.50 -2.20
CA ALA A 57 25.65 -19.56 -0.74
C ALA A 57 26.57 -18.44 -0.19
N GLY A 58 27.61 -18.05 -0.94
CA GLY A 58 28.53 -16.98 -0.53
C GLY A 58 27.90 -15.57 -0.51
N ARG A 59 26.67 -15.42 -0.99
CA ARG A 59 25.92 -14.16 -1.00
C ARG A 59 24.76 -14.13 0.00
N GLN A 60 24.43 -15.28 0.59
CA GLN A 60 23.35 -15.39 1.56
C GLN A 60 23.72 -14.72 2.87
N GLY A 61 22.74 -14.14 3.55
CA GLY A 61 22.92 -13.41 4.80
C GLY A 61 21.70 -12.57 5.14
N LYS A 62 21.89 -11.54 5.95
CA LYS A 62 20.79 -10.75 6.52
C LYS A 62 19.73 -10.25 5.51
N TYR A 63 20.14 -9.92 4.27
CA TYR A 63 19.25 -9.34 3.25
C TYR A 63 19.13 -10.21 2.00
N THR A 64 19.73 -11.39 2.01
CA THR A 64 19.70 -12.31 0.87
C THR A 64 19.44 -13.71 1.35
N VAL A 65 18.31 -14.27 0.96
CA VAL A 65 17.95 -15.67 1.25
C VAL A 65 18.23 -16.58 0.05
N SER A 66 18.37 -17.88 0.28
CA SER A 66 18.47 -18.83 -0.81
C SER A 66 17.11 -19.05 -1.48
N VAL A 67 17.14 -19.49 -2.74
CA VAL A 67 15.93 -19.93 -3.47
C VAL A 67 15.23 -21.07 -2.70
N LYS A 68 16.01 -21.99 -2.11
CA LYS A 68 15.49 -23.12 -1.32
C LYS A 68 14.79 -22.66 -0.02
N GLU A 69 15.37 -21.68 0.68
CA GLU A 69 14.76 -21.11 1.88
C GLU A 69 13.44 -20.41 1.53
N PHE A 70 13.45 -19.55 0.53
CA PHE A 70 12.23 -18.88 0.10
C PHE A 70 11.14 -19.86 -0.33
N GLU A 71 11.47 -20.92 -1.07
CA GLU A 71 10.51 -21.98 -1.41
C GLU A 71 10.02 -22.72 -0.16
N GLY A 72 10.90 -22.97 0.82
CA GLY A 72 10.55 -23.54 2.12
C GLY A 72 9.54 -22.69 2.87
N ASP A 73 9.75 -21.37 2.89
CA ASP A 73 8.84 -20.40 3.52
C ASP A 73 7.45 -20.43 2.86
N LEU A 74 7.38 -20.46 1.51
CA LEU A 74 6.11 -20.56 0.80
C LEU A 74 5.37 -21.87 1.11
N LYS A 75 6.08 -22.99 1.20
CA LYS A 75 5.50 -24.28 1.63
C LYS A 75 4.93 -24.17 3.04
N TYR A 76 5.70 -23.63 3.98
CA TYR A 76 5.28 -23.43 5.35
C TYR A 76 4.04 -22.54 5.46
N ILE A 77 4.02 -21.41 4.75
CA ILE A 77 2.86 -20.51 4.66
C ILE A 77 1.60 -21.28 4.23
N LYS A 78 1.73 -22.09 3.16
CA LYS A 78 0.64 -22.92 2.63
C LYS A 78 0.17 -23.98 3.61
N GLU A 79 1.09 -24.75 4.19
CA GLU A 79 0.80 -25.83 5.12
C GLU A 79 0.14 -25.33 6.42
N ARG A 80 0.52 -24.15 6.89
CA ARG A 80 -0.09 -23.49 8.04
C ARG A 80 -1.41 -22.80 7.74
N GLY A 81 -1.84 -22.80 6.49
CA GLY A 81 -3.11 -22.22 6.03
C GLY A 81 -3.15 -20.69 6.10
N PHE A 82 -2.00 -20.04 5.98
CA PHE A 82 -1.95 -18.59 5.77
C PHE A 82 -2.35 -18.24 4.34
N THR A 83 -2.96 -17.09 4.18
CA THR A 83 -3.35 -16.54 2.88
C THR A 83 -2.62 -15.21 2.68
N PRO A 84 -1.66 -15.14 1.75
CA PRO A 84 -1.02 -13.88 1.39
C PRO A 84 -2.05 -12.86 0.89
N ILE A 85 -1.89 -11.61 1.31
CA ILE A 85 -2.73 -10.48 0.90
C ILE A 85 -1.88 -9.33 0.37
N LEU A 86 -2.50 -8.49 -0.47
CA LEU A 86 -1.90 -7.28 -1.01
C LEU A 86 -2.23 -6.05 -0.14
N THR A 87 -1.50 -4.96 -0.35
CA THR A 87 -1.69 -3.69 0.39
C THR A 87 -3.09 -3.15 0.24
N GLN A 88 -3.70 -3.26 -0.95
CA GLN A 88 -5.06 -2.78 -1.18
C GLN A 88 -6.08 -3.50 -0.29
N GLN A 89 -5.93 -4.80 -0.07
CA GLN A 89 -6.83 -5.56 0.82
C GLN A 89 -6.68 -5.10 2.28
N LEU A 90 -5.46 -4.80 2.72
CA LEU A 90 -5.22 -4.23 4.04
C LEU A 90 -5.84 -2.84 4.19
N ILE A 91 -5.73 -1.98 3.17
CA ILE A 91 -6.35 -0.65 3.15
C ILE A 91 -7.88 -0.76 3.19
N ASP A 92 -8.46 -1.65 2.41
CA ASP A 92 -9.89 -1.89 2.38
C ASP A 92 -10.43 -2.40 3.73
N TYR A 93 -9.70 -3.32 4.37
CA TYR A 93 -10.01 -3.76 5.72
C TYR A 93 -9.99 -2.61 6.72
N ALA A 94 -8.93 -1.80 6.72
CA ALA A 94 -8.74 -0.73 7.68
C ALA A 94 -9.70 0.44 7.49
N LYS A 95 -10.10 0.76 6.25
CA LYS A 95 -10.91 1.94 5.94
C LYS A 95 -12.37 1.64 5.67
N GLN A 96 -12.66 0.47 5.14
CA GLN A 96 -14.01 0.09 4.70
C GLN A 96 -14.60 -1.08 5.50
N GLY A 97 -13.82 -1.68 6.44
CA GLY A 97 -14.27 -2.82 7.23
C GLY A 97 -14.44 -4.12 6.41
N LYS A 98 -13.85 -4.19 5.20
CA LYS A 98 -13.88 -5.43 4.41
C LYS A 98 -13.12 -6.52 5.14
N SER A 99 -13.66 -7.74 5.19
CA SER A 99 -13.01 -8.86 5.88
C SER A 99 -11.73 -9.29 5.18
N LEU A 100 -10.71 -9.63 5.98
CA LEU A 100 -9.52 -10.34 5.53
C LEU A 100 -9.74 -11.85 5.60
N PRO A 101 -8.90 -12.66 4.93
CA PRO A 101 -8.86 -14.10 5.12
C PRO A 101 -8.67 -14.47 6.60
N LYS A 102 -9.00 -15.69 6.98
CA LYS A 102 -8.92 -16.17 8.39
C LYS A 102 -7.51 -16.05 8.99
N LYS A 103 -6.48 -16.32 8.20
CA LYS A 103 -5.06 -16.20 8.56
C LYS A 103 -4.34 -15.35 7.51
N PRO A 104 -4.50 -14.02 7.52
CA PRO A 104 -3.84 -13.18 6.55
C PRO A 104 -2.34 -13.06 6.86
N LEU A 105 -1.55 -12.88 5.81
CA LEU A 105 -0.12 -12.63 5.87
C LEU A 105 0.25 -11.72 4.69
N MET A 106 1.28 -10.90 4.81
CA MET A 106 1.85 -10.19 3.66
C MET A 106 3.27 -10.69 3.40
N ILE A 107 3.57 -10.90 2.12
CA ILE A 107 4.92 -11.15 1.62
C ILE A 107 5.35 -9.86 0.94
N THR A 108 6.42 -9.22 1.42
CA THR A 108 6.93 -7.97 0.86
C THR A 108 8.36 -8.14 0.38
N PHE A 109 8.70 -7.44 -0.69
CA PHE A 109 10.06 -7.35 -1.21
C PHE A 109 10.44 -5.88 -1.37
N ASP A 110 11.57 -5.49 -0.85
CA ASP A 110 12.10 -4.14 -0.97
C ASP A 110 13.18 -4.02 -2.04
N ASP A 111 13.54 -2.79 -2.39
CA ASP A 111 14.58 -2.38 -3.33
C ASP A 111 14.30 -2.65 -4.81
N GLY A 112 13.58 -3.71 -5.16
CA GLY A 112 13.33 -4.08 -6.55
C GLY A 112 14.47 -4.83 -7.22
N PHE A 113 15.14 -5.76 -6.52
CA PHE A 113 16.18 -6.60 -7.12
C PHE A 113 15.63 -7.47 -8.26
N GLU A 114 16.40 -7.60 -9.36
CA GLU A 114 16.03 -8.44 -10.52
C GLU A 114 15.92 -9.93 -10.15
N SER A 115 16.61 -10.37 -9.11
CA SER A 115 16.50 -11.73 -8.57
C SER A 115 15.08 -12.13 -8.16
N PHE A 116 14.22 -11.16 -7.81
CA PHE A 116 12.80 -11.39 -7.58
C PHE A 116 12.13 -11.93 -8.85
N TYR A 117 12.36 -11.30 -10.00
CA TYR A 117 11.80 -11.73 -11.29
C TYR A 117 12.28 -13.12 -11.68
N ALA A 118 13.58 -13.38 -11.47
CA ALA A 118 14.19 -14.63 -11.89
C ALA A 118 13.85 -15.82 -10.96
N TYR A 119 13.73 -15.59 -9.66
CA TYR A 119 13.62 -16.68 -8.68
C TYR A 119 12.34 -16.65 -7.85
N ALA A 120 11.93 -15.48 -7.33
CA ALA A 120 10.76 -15.41 -6.45
C ALA A 120 9.46 -15.52 -7.23
N PHE A 121 9.32 -14.79 -8.32
CA PHE A 121 8.09 -14.72 -9.10
C PHE A 121 7.64 -16.08 -9.65
N PRO A 122 8.49 -16.93 -10.24
CA PRO A 122 8.10 -18.28 -10.62
C PRO A 122 7.62 -19.16 -9.45
N LEU A 123 8.19 -18.98 -8.26
CA LEU A 123 7.75 -19.69 -7.07
C LEU A 123 6.39 -19.16 -6.56
N LEU A 124 6.17 -17.84 -6.58
CA LEU A 124 4.87 -17.28 -6.27
C LEU A 124 3.77 -17.82 -7.20
N GLN A 125 4.05 -17.92 -8.50
CA GLN A 125 3.15 -18.54 -9.47
C GLN A 125 2.89 -20.03 -9.15
N LYS A 126 3.96 -20.79 -8.86
CA LYS A 126 3.86 -22.22 -8.50
C LYS A 126 2.97 -22.48 -7.29
N TYR A 127 3.03 -21.61 -6.29
CA TYR A 127 2.28 -21.77 -5.03
C TYR A 127 0.97 -21.00 -5.01
N ASP A 128 0.63 -20.26 -6.08
CA ASP A 128 -0.54 -19.37 -6.19
C ASP A 128 -0.59 -18.35 -5.02
N MET A 129 0.53 -17.65 -4.84
CA MET A 129 0.70 -16.66 -3.78
C MET A 129 1.01 -15.28 -4.36
N CYS A 130 0.51 -14.24 -3.71
CA CYS A 130 0.79 -12.87 -4.08
C CYS A 130 1.85 -12.23 -3.17
N ALA A 131 2.50 -11.17 -3.67
CA ALA A 131 3.48 -10.38 -2.94
C ALA A 131 3.38 -8.90 -3.28
N VAL A 132 3.92 -8.06 -2.39
CA VAL A 132 4.09 -6.61 -2.60
C VAL A 132 5.55 -6.34 -2.91
N MET A 133 5.83 -5.61 -3.99
CA MET A 133 7.15 -5.19 -4.39
C MET A 133 7.28 -3.68 -4.25
N ALA A 134 8.16 -3.21 -3.37
CA ALA A 134 8.47 -1.79 -3.21
C ALA A 134 9.73 -1.44 -4.01
N VAL A 135 9.58 -0.60 -5.05
CA VAL A 135 10.65 -0.32 -6.01
C VAL A 135 11.30 1.04 -5.79
N VAL A 136 12.63 1.10 -5.92
CA VAL A 136 13.41 2.35 -5.97
C VAL A 136 13.46 2.82 -7.42
N GLY A 137 12.81 3.96 -7.71
CA GLY A 137 12.67 4.44 -9.08
C GLY A 137 14.00 4.69 -9.80
N GLN A 138 14.99 5.25 -9.11
CA GLN A 138 16.32 5.50 -9.66
C GLN A 138 17.05 4.21 -10.05
N TYR A 139 16.85 3.11 -9.31
CA TYR A 139 17.45 1.82 -9.64
C TYR A 139 16.78 1.25 -10.90
N ALA A 140 15.46 1.25 -10.95
CA ALA A 140 14.73 0.81 -12.13
C ALA A 140 15.08 1.64 -13.38
N ASP A 141 15.23 2.97 -13.26
CA ASP A 141 15.72 3.83 -14.36
C ASP A 141 17.10 3.41 -14.86
N THR A 142 18.01 3.16 -13.93
CA THR A 142 19.39 2.83 -14.23
C THR A 142 19.49 1.52 -15.01
N PHE A 143 18.81 0.48 -14.53
CA PHE A 143 18.87 -0.84 -15.14
C PHE A 143 18.01 -0.96 -16.39
N THR A 144 16.95 -0.19 -16.53
CA THR A 144 16.21 -0.07 -17.80
C THR A 144 17.07 0.53 -18.92
N LYS A 145 17.99 1.45 -18.59
CA LYS A 145 18.87 2.09 -19.58
C LYS A 145 20.13 1.26 -19.91
N LYS A 146 20.63 0.51 -18.93
CA LYS A 146 21.91 -0.22 -19.07
C LYS A 146 21.79 -1.59 -19.69
N GLU A 147 20.60 -2.20 -19.66
CA GLU A 147 20.36 -3.59 -20.07
C GLU A 147 21.36 -4.58 -19.42
N ASP A 148 21.71 -4.34 -18.16
CA ASP A 148 22.62 -5.17 -17.38
C ASP A 148 21.79 -6.13 -16.51
N HIS A 149 21.76 -7.40 -16.88
CA HIS A 149 20.94 -8.45 -16.25
C HIS A 149 21.76 -9.39 -15.35
N HIS A 150 22.64 -8.85 -14.55
CA HIS A 150 23.44 -9.64 -13.63
C HIS A 150 22.73 -9.83 -12.28
N LEU A 151 22.07 -10.98 -12.07
CA LEU A 151 21.19 -11.30 -10.95
C LEU A 151 21.78 -11.08 -9.53
N ASN A 152 23.09 -10.93 -9.41
CA ASN A 152 23.70 -10.66 -8.10
C ASN A 152 23.59 -9.20 -7.64
N TYR A 153 23.33 -8.25 -8.57
CA TYR A 153 23.28 -6.83 -8.24
C TYR A 153 22.31 -5.99 -9.09
N SER A 154 21.73 -6.58 -10.15
CA SER A 154 20.80 -5.88 -11.02
C SER A 154 19.44 -5.69 -10.35
N TYR A 155 18.78 -4.61 -10.74
CA TYR A 155 17.43 -4.28 -10.32
C TYR A 155 16.44 -4.45 -11.46
N LEU A 156 15.18 -4.60 -11.11
CA LEU A 156 14.06 -4.70 -12.05
C LEU A 156 14.06 -3.52 -13.02
N THR A 157 13.90 -3.81 -14.29
CA THR A 157 13.62 -2.79 -15.29
C THR A 157 12.14 -2.40 -15.29
N TRP A 158 11.79 -1.23 -15.83
CA TRP A 158 10.38 -0.83 -15.94
C TRP A 158 9.53 -1.81 -16.73
N PRO A 159 9.99 -2.40 -17.87
CA PRO A 159 9.26 -3.48 -18.54
C PRO A 159 8.97 -4.66 -17.62
N MET A 160 9.96 -5.18 -16.87
CA MET A 160 9.76 -6.27 -15.92
C MET A 160 8.73 -5.92 -14.83
N ILE A 161 8.79 -4.70 -14.28
CA ILE A 161 7.82 -4.19 -13.32
C ILE A 161 6.40 -4.20 -13.91
N GLY A 162 6.27 -3.80 -15.18
CA GLY A 162 4.98 -3.85 -15.89
C GLY A 162 4.44 -5.28 -16.05
N GLU A 163 5.29 -6.23 -16.38
CA GLU A 163 4.91 -7.65 -16.49
C GLU A 163 4.50 -8.24 -15.15
N LEU A 164 5.27 -7.97 -14.08
CA LEU A 164 4.94 -8.39 -12.71
C LEU A 164 3.56 -7.88 -12.28
N SER A 165 3.30 -6.60 -12.53
CA SER A 165 1.99 -5.99 -12.18
C SER A 165 0.83 -6.61 -12.98
N LYS A 166 1.03 -6.90 -14.27
CA LYS A 166 0.00 -7.52 -15.14
C LYS A 166 -0.34 -8.95 -14.73
N SER A 167 0.55 -9.66 -14.05
CA SER A 167 0.31 -11.02 -13.56
C SER A 167 -0.83 -11.12 -12.55
N GLY A 168 -1.16 -10.02 -11.88
CA GLY A 168 -2.12 -10.00 -10.77
C GLY A 168 -1.59 -10.55 -9.45
N LEU A 169 -0.40 -11.15 -9.42
CA LEU A 169 0.23 -11.71 -8.23
C LEU A 169 1.15 -10.70 -7.52
N VAL A 170 1.62 -9.67 -8.22
CA VAL A 170 2.58 -8.70 -7.67
C VAL A 170 2.00 -7.30 -7.69
N GLU A 171 1.85 -6.73 -6.49
CA GLU A 171 1.44 -5.33 -6.31
C GLU A 171 2.69 -4.46 -6.19
N ILE A 172 2.79 -3.43 -7.04
CA ILE A 172 3.94 -2.53 -7.06
C ILE A 172 3.67 -1.32 -6.17
N GLN A 173 4.57 -1.06 -5.23
CA GLN A 173 4.52 0.06 -4.29
C GLN A 173 5.81 0.88 -4.34
N SER A 174 5.82 2.05 -3.68
CA SER A 174 6.96 2.96 -3.71
C SER A 174 8.00 2.62 -2.62
N HIS A 175 9.29 2.66 -3.01
CA HIS A 175 10.43 2.69 -2.08
C HIS A 175 11.28 3.95 -2.26
N THR A 176 10.62 5.08 -2.59
CA THR A 176 11.19 6.37 -3.02
C THR A 176 11.79 6.32 -4.43
N ASN A 177 12.03 7.49 -5.02
CA ASN A 177 12.77 7.56 -6.28
C ASN A 177 14.28 7.48 -6.06
N ASN A 178 14.83 8.33 -5.19
CA ASN A 178 16.28 8.43 -4.95
C ASN A 178 16.64 8.76 -3.49
N MET A 179 15.75 8.45 -2.53
CA MET A 179 16.05 8.63 -1.10
C MET A 179 16.49 7.34 -0.41
N HIS A 180 16.79 6.28 -1.17
CA HIS A 180 17.40 5.06 -0.64
C HIS A 180 18.90 5.26 -0.43
N THR A 181 19.27 6.17 0.49
CA THR A 181 20.64 6.57 0.75
C THR A 181 20.94 6.65 2.25
N ILE A 182 22.19 6.36 2.61
CA ILE A 182 22.76 6.65 3.93
C ILE A 182 23.96 7.56 3.71
N THR A 183 23.90 8.75 4.30
CA THR A 183 25.00 9.71 4.33
C THR A 183 25.30 10.10 5.76
N SER A 184 26.35 10.87 6.01
CA SER A 184 26.64 11.43 7.33
C SER A 184 25.53 12.34 7.88
N LYS A 185 24.64 12.83 7.01
CA LYS A 185 23.57 13.77 7.36
C LYS A 185 22.17 13.18 7.27
N ARG A 186 21.92 12.21 6.36
CA ARG A 186 20.58 11.66 6.09
C ARG A 186 20.58 10.15 6.03
N ARG A 187 19.53 9.56 6.60
CA ARG A 187 19.20 8.14 6.45
C ARG A 187 17.78 8.02 5.90
N GLY A 188 17.63 7.56 4.67
CA GLY A 188 16.33 7.41 4.01
C GLY A 188 15.46 8.66 4.11
N CYS A 189 14.22 8.50 4.53
CA CYS A 189 13.24 9.58 4.61
C CYS A 189 13.28 10.37 5.93
N THR A 190 14.44 10.53 6.57
CA THR A 190 14.57 11.41 7.74
C THR A 190 14.97 12.83 7.34
N ILE A 191 14.56 13.81 8.13
CA ILE A 191 15.06 15.19 8.01
C ILE A 191 16.47 15.28 8.62
N ASN A 192 17.37 16.04 7.98
CA ASN A 192 18.70 16.27 8.54
C ASN A 192 18.65 17.19 9.76
N LYS A 193 19.61 17.07 10.66
CA LYS A 193 19.76 18.00 11.78
C LYS A 193 20.00 19.42 11.24
N GLY A 194 19.14 20.37 11.64
CA GLY A 194 19.21 21.77 11.22
C GLY A 194 18.65 22.06 9.81
N GLU A 195 18.11 21.06 9.12
CA GLU A 195 17.47 21.28 7.82
C GLU A 195 16.14 22.02 7.98
N ASN A 196 15.85 22.97 7.08
CA ASN A 196 14.57 23.66 7.07
C ASN A 196 13.44 22.65 6.74
N LYS A 197 12.39 22.66 7.56
CA LYS A 197 11.28 21.69 7.47
C LYS A 197 10.55 21.77 6.13
N GLU A 198 10.31 22.97 5.61
CA GLU A 198 9.56 23.14 4.36
C GLU A 198 10.40 22.74 3.14
N SER A 199 11.69 23.08 3.15
CA SER A 199 12.64 22.61 2.13
C SER A 199 12.74 21.08 2.10
N TYR A 200 12.80 20.45 3.27
CA TYR A 200 12.79 18.99 3.37
C TYR A 200 11.48 18.38 2.83
N LYS A 201 10.32 18.94 3.22
CA LYS A 201 9.03 18.46 2.72
C LYS A 201 8.93 18.58 1.20
N ALA A 202 9.39 19.70 0.64
CA ALA A 202 9.42 19.90 -0.81
C ALA A 202 10.33 18.88 -1.51
N LEU A 203 11.52 18.61 -0.96
CA LEU A 203 12.44 17.59 -1.46
C LEU A 203 11.81 16.20 -1.47
N LEU A 204 11.24 15.77 -0.34
CA LEU A 204 10.61 14.46 -0.22
C LEU A 204 9.41 14.34 -1.15
N ARG A 205 8.56 15.37 -1.24
CA ARG A 205 7.41 15.39 -2.15
C ARG A 205 7.84 15.19 -3.59
N LYS A 206 8.82 15.96 -4.06
CA LYS A 206 9.36 15.85 -5.42
C LYS A 206 9.91 14.45 -5.72
N ASP A 207 10.62 13.85 -4.78
CA ASP A 207 11.14 12.49 -4.91
C ASP A 207 10.03 11.46 -5.05
N LEU A 208 9.03 11.52 -4.18
CA LEU A 208 7.89 10.60 -4.19
C LEU A 208 7.01 10.78 -5.43
N GLU A 209 6.76 12.02 -5.87
CA GLU A 209 6.00 12.31 -7.10
C GLU A 209 6.64 11.68 -8.33
N LEU A 210 7.97 11.75 -8.44
CA LEU A 210 8.71 11.11 -9.54
C LEU A 210 8.49 9.60 -9.56
N ASN A 211 8.60 8.94 -8.40
CA ASN A 211 8.40 7.50 -8.33
C ASN A 211 6.94 7.10 -8.56
N GLN A 212 5.98 7.83 -7.97
CA GLN A 212 4.55 7.59 -8.20
C GLN A 212 4.19 7.67 -9.69
N LYS A 213 4.67 8.72 -10.37
CA LYS A 213 4.43 8.91 -11.80
C LYS A 213 4.93 7.72 -12.61
N LYS A 214 6.18 7.30 -12.40
CA LYS A 214 6.79 6.18 -13.14
C LYS A 214 6.08 4.87 -12.88
N ILE A 215 5.74 4.58 -11.63
CA ILE A 215 4.97 3.37 -11.28
C ILE A 215 3.60 3.42 -11.98
N GLN A 216 2.90 4.55 -11.93
CA GLN A 216 1.59 4.69 -12.58
C GLN A 216 1.67 4.56 -14.09
N GLU A 217 2.65 5.16 -14.75
CA GLU A 217 2.87 5.05 -16.19
C GLU A 217 3.15 3.60 -16.60
N THR A 218 3.89 2.84 -15.78
CA THR A 218 4.27 1.46 -16.05
C THR A 218 3.16 0.46 -15.77
N THR A 219 2.43 0.64 -14.65
CA THR A 219 1.48 -0.36 -14.14
C THR A 219 0.01 0.01 -14.35
N GLY A 220 -0.26 1.26 -14.75
CA GLY A 220 -1.61 1.83 -14.81
C GLY A 220 -2.20 2.22 -13.45
N LYS A 221 -1.47 1.99 -12.33
CA LYS A 221 -1.93 2.26 -10.97
C LYS A 221 -0.90 3.07 -10.19
N ALA A 222 -1.34 4.14 -9.54
CA ALA A 222 -0.49 4.86 -8.60
C ALA A 222 -0.24 4.01 -7.34
N PRO A 223 0.98 4.04 -6.75
CA PRO A 223 1.24 3.35 -5.50
C PRO A 223 0.45 4.01 -4.36
N THR A 224 -0.14 3.20 -3.50
CA THR A 224 -0.93 3.62 -2.34
C THR A 224 -0.16 3.51 -1.02
N ALA A 225 1.02 2.88 -1.05
CA ALA A 225 1.88 2.71 0.10
C ALA A 225 3.33 3.10 -0.19
N LEU A 226 4.05 3.48 0.88
CA LEU A 226 5.49 3.68 0.87
C LEU A 226 6.14 2.68 1.84
N ALA A 227 7.07 1.85 1.36
CA ALA A 227 8.06 1.24 2.23
C ALA A 227 9.17 2.28 2.50
N TYR A 228 9.40 2.62 3.77
CA TYR A 228 10.44 3.59 4.10
C TYR A 228 11.84 2.97 3.97
N PRO A 229 12.73 3.51 3.15
CA PRO A 229 14.12 3.06 3.11
C PRO A 229 14.73 2.96 4.50
N TYR A 230 15.30 1.79 4.83
CA TYR A 230 15.86 1.47 6.17
C TYR A 230 14.84 1.57 7.32
N GLY A 231 13.54 1.56 7.04
CA GLY A 231 12.49 1.87 8.01
C GLY A 231 12.54 3.30 8.56
N SER A 232 13.36 4.17 7.98
CA SER A 232 13.72 5.48 8.54
C SER A 232 12.70 6.55 8.15
N HIS A 233 12.02 7.10 9.15
CA HIS A 233 10.97 8.10 8.97
C HIS A 233 10.99 9.15 10.10
N CYS A 234 10.32 10.28 9.88
CA CYS A 234 10.12 11.33 10.87
C CYS A 234 8.69 11.90 10.82
N LYS A 235 8.35 12.83 11.72
CA LYS A 235 7.03 13.46 11.74
C LYS A 235 6.71 14.12 10.39
N SER A 236 7.67 14.88 9.84
CA SER A 236 7.49 15.60 8.58
C SER A 236 7.32 14.65 7.37
N SER A 237 8.00 13.49 7.34
CA SER A 237 7.78 12.51 6.27
C SER A 237 6.36 11.94 6.30
N LYS A 238 5.81 11.68 7.48
CA LYS A 238 4.41 11.21 7.63
C LYS A 238 3.40 12.28 7.18
N GLU A 239 3.67 13.56 7.48
CA GLU A 239 2.84 14.67 7.03
C GLU A 239 2.81 14.71 5.48
N VAL A 240 3.98 14.62 4.83
CA VAL A 240 4.07 14.58 3.36
C VAL A 240 3.32 13.40 2.76
N LEU A 241 3.49 12.18 3.29
CA LEU A 241 2.78 11.01 2.80
C LEU A 241 1.26 11.21 2.87
N LYS A 242 0.76 11.72 4.00
CA LYS A 242 -0.67 11.99 4.18
C LYS A 242 -1.18 13.02 3.18
N GLU A 243 -0.45 14.11 2.98
CA GLU A 243 -0.78 15.18 2.03
C GLU A 243 -0.78 14.68 0.58
N MET A 244 0.08 13.71 0.24
CA MET A 244 0.17 13.09 -1.09
C MET A 244 -0.82 11.94 -1.30
N GLY A 245 -1.66 11.60 -0.32
CA GLY A 245 -2.67 10.57 -0.44
C GLY A 245 -2.17 9.13 -0.26
N PHE A 246 -0.96 8.92 0.23
CA PHE A 246 -0.52 7.59 0.64
C PHE A 246 -1.41 7.05 1.77
N GLN A 247 -1.81 5.81 1.67
CA GLN A 247 -2.79 5.19 2.56
C GLN A 247 -2.17 4.22 3.56
N ALA A 248 -0.97 3.71 3.26
CA ALA A 248 -0.20 2.85 4.13
C ALA A 248 1.29 3.23 4.11
N ALA A 249 2.03 2.81 5.12
CA ALA A 249 3.49 2.91 5.14
C ALA A 249 4.08 1.71 5.87
N PHE A 250 5.15 1.12 5.30
CA PHE A 250 5.90 0.01 5.88
C PHE A 250 7.20 0.52 6.52
N THR A 251 7.58 -0.10 7.63
CA THR A 251 8.83 0.21 8.36
C THR A 251 9.49 -1.10 8.79
N CYS A 252 10.78 -1.05 9.13
CA CYS A 252 11.53 -2.21 9.62
C CYS A 252 11.41 -2.40 11.15
N ALA A 253 10.30 -1.98 11.77
CA ALA A 253 10.11 -2.17 13.20
C ALA A 253 9.51 -3.55 13.48
N GLU A 254 10.23 -4.39 14.21
CA GLU A 254 9.78 -5.72 14.62
C GLU A 254 8.68 -5.61 15.68
N LYS A 255 7.40 -5.64 15.26
CA LYS A 255 6.22 -5.61 16.15
C LYS A 255 5.04 -6.29 15.48
N VAL A 256 4.12 -6.82 16.28
CA VAL A 256 2.83 -7.28 15.79
C VAL A 256 1.87 -6.08 15.73
N THR A 257 1.32 -5.80 14.56
CA THR A 257 0.34 -4.73 14.39
C THR A 257 -1.02 -5.18 14.92
N VAL A 258 -1.54 -4.47 15.93
CA VAL A 258 -2.84 -4.77 16.57
C VAL A 258 -3.85 -3.62 16.45
N SER A 259 -3.47 -2.48 15.83
CA SER A 259 -4.34 -1.30 15.68
C SER A 259 -4.05 -0.57 14.37
N TYR A 260 -5.11 -0.21 13.64
CA TYR A 260 -5.05 0.34 12.28
C TYR A 260 -5.43 1.82 12.19
N THR A 261 -5.48 2.55 13.31
CA THR A 261 -5.85 3.98 13.31
C THR A 261 -4.86 4.88 12.56
N HIS A 262 -3.63 4.40 12.37
CA HIS A 262 -2.67 4.91 11.40
C HIS A 262 -1.93 3.70 10.87
N LEU A 263 -2.14 3.31 9.61
CA LEU A 263 -1.54 2.15 8.98
C LEU A 263 -0.01 2.20 9.10
N ARG A 264 0.50 1.61 10.17
CA ARG A 264 1.90 1.20 10.32
C ARG A 264 1.91 -0.31 10.21
N ALA A 265 2.30 -0.81 9.07
CA ALA A 265 2.68 -2.20 8.97
C ALA A 265 4.04 -2.35 9.67
N HIS A 266 4.14 -3.30 10.55
CA HIS A 266 5.38 -3.68 11.22
C HIS A 266 5.85 -4.99 10.60
N GLU A 267 7.09 -4.97 10.15
CA GLU A 267 7.74 -6.11 9.54
C GLU A 267 8.48 -6.90 10.61
N THR A 268 8.30 -8.21 10.58
CA THR A 268 9.25 -9.12 11.20
C THR A 268 10.12 -9.68 10.09
N SER A 269 11.41 -9.40 10.09
CA SER A 269 12.35 -10.22 9.36
C SER A 269 12.41 -11.55 10.10
N ALA A 270 11.56 -12.49 9.70
CA ALA A 270 11.58 -13.82 10.25
C ALA A 270 12.39 -14.70 9.30
N HIS A 271 13.54 -15.17 9.76
CA HIS A 271 13.95 -16.53 9.44
C HIS A 271 12.97 -17.44 10.19
N LEU A 272 12.04 -18.05 9.47
CA LEU A 272 11.18 -19.10 9.97
C LEU A 272 11.95 -20.41 10.10
#